data_23c11f78d739494205c595e31aba8ad9
#
_entry.id   23c11f78d739494205c595e31aba8ad9
#
_cell.length_a   1.000
_cell.length_b   1.000
_cell.length_c   1.000
_cell.angle_alpha   90.00
_cell.angle_beta   90.00
_cell.angle_gamma   90.00
#
_symmetry.space_group_name_H-M   'P 1'
#
loop_
_entity.id
_entity.type
_entity.pdbx_description
1 polymer ?
#
loop_
_entity_poly.entity_id
_entity_poly.type
_entity_poly.pdbx_seq_one_letter_code
_entity_poly.pdbx_strand_id
1 'polypeptide(L)'
;MKTAQRILDTAADLFNECGERNVSASDIALELDISPGNLYYHFKGKDGILSALFLNFYRDIAGMLAAPIADTDFLETNAPLERSWLFLTVIMEAMYAHRFIYLNMTDLMQRYPDIDRGMRRLISLKQRASRTLATELLAPVGITAQPQRLDHIADSMTMTLSYWLSFDHWMTPSQYPQQVIHRGVLQIL
;
A
#
# COMPACT_ATOMS: atom_id res chain seq x y z
N MET A 1 -14.14 -4.62 20.18
CA MET A 1 -13.98 -4.59 18.71
C MET A 1 -15.12 -5.35 18.07
N LYS A 2 -15.73 -4.87 16.96
CA LYS A 2 -16.85 -5.58 16.31
C LYS A 2 -16.32 -6.85 15.63
N THR A 3 -17.06 -7.97 15.64
CA THR A 3 -16.65 -9.26 15.05
C THR A 3 -16.21 -9.13 13.59
N ALA A 4 -16.90 -8.32 12.79
CA ALA A 4 -16.50 -8.06 11.40
C ALA A 4 -15.08 -7.49 11.28
N GLN A 5 -14.66 -6.57 12.17
CA GLN A 5 -13.31 -6.03 12.15
C GLN A 5 -12.26 -7.08 12.53
N ARG A 6 -12.55 -7.91 13.55
CA ARG A 6 -11.66 -9.02 13.91
C ARG A 6 -11.45 -9.99 12.75
N ILE A 7 -12.52 -10.30 11.97
CA ILE A 7 -12.41 -11.15 10.78
C ILE A 7 -11.49 -10.51 9.74
N LEU A 8 -11.59 -9.19 9.50
CA LEU A 8 -10.74 -8.49 8.54
C LEU A 8 -9.28 -8.48 9.00
N ASP A 9 -9.02 -8.16 10.27
CA ASP A 9 -7.66 -8.10 10.82
C ASP A 9 -6.98 -9.47 10.74
N THR A 10 -7.65 -10.53 11.21
CA THR A 10 -7.11 -11.90 11.14
C THR A 10 -6.92 -12.37 9.69
N ALA A 11 -7.83 -12.03 8.80
CA ALA A 11 -7.68 -12.38 7.39
C ALA A 11 -6.48 -11.68 6.75
N ALA A 12 -6.24 -10.40 7.07
CA ALA A 12 -5.08 -9.66 6.58
C ALA A 12 -3.77 -10.28 7.08
N ASP A 13 -3.70 -10.68 8.35
CA ASP A 13 -2.53 -11.33 8.93
C ASP A 13 -2.27 -12.68 8.24
N LEU A 14 -3.28 -13.54 8.12
CA LEU A 14 -3.15 -14.83 7.44
C LEU A 14 -2.78 -14.69 5.95
N PHE A 15 -3.36 -13.72 5.25
CA PHE A 15 -3.01 -13.47 3.85
C PHE A 15 -1.58 -12.96 3.69
N ASN A 16 -1.10 -12.15 4.65
CA ASN A 16 0.27 -11.66 4.68
C ASN A 16 1.30 -12.75 4.99
N GLU A 17 0.94 -13.73 5.82
CA GLU A 17 1.85 -14.79 6.28
C GLU A 17 1.84 -16.00 5.34
N CYS A 18 0.65 -16.46 4.98
CA CYS A 18 0.47 -17.70 4.24
C CYS A 18 0.25 -17.50 2.73
N GLY A 19 -0.01 -16.27 2.30
CA GLY A 19 -0.45 -15.94 0.95
C GLY A 19 -1.97 -16.12 0.78
N GLU A 20 -2.61 -15.19 0.09
CA GLU A 20 -4.07 -15.16 -0.07
C GLU A 20 -4.63 -16.46 -0.61
N ARG A 21 -4.00 -17.08 -1.61
CA ARG A 21 -4.50 -18.31 -2.23
C ARG A 21 -4.56 -19.51 -1.29
N ASN A 22 -3.68 -19.55 -0.30
CA ASN A 22 -3.53 -20.69 0.61
C ASN A 22 -4.46 -20.62 1.84
N VAL A 23 -5.21 -19.54 2.00
CA VAL A 23 -6.11 -19.32 3.15
C VAL A 23 -7.56 -19.40 2.69
N SER A 24 -8.37 -20.23 3.36
CA SER A 24 -9.81 -20.33 3.17
C SER A 24 -10.60 -19.53 4.21
N ALA A 25 -11.90 -19.32 3.96
CA ALA A 25 -12.79 -18.76 4.96
C ALA A 25 -12.89 -19.61 6.25
N SER A 26 -12.73 -20.92 6.13
CA SER A 26 -12.70 -21.84 7.25
C SER A 26 -11.47 -21.68 8.11
N ASP A 27 -10.30 -21.44 7.51
CA ASP A 27 -9.06 -21.18 8.24
C ASP A 27 -9.15 -19.89 9.06
N ILE A 28 -9.74 -18.84 8.46
CA ILE A 28 -9.99 -17.57 9.18
C ILE A 28 -10.96 -17.76 10.35
N ALA A 29 -12.03 -18.55 10.17
CA ALA A 29 -12.99 -18.84 11.23
C ALA A 29 -12.32 -19.64 12.35
N LEU A 30 -11.48 -20.62 11.99
CA LEU A 30 -10.73 -21.45 12.95
C LEU A 30 -9.76 -20.61 13.79
N GLU A 31 -8.99 -19.73 13.16
CA GLU A 31 -8.03 -18.83 13.83
C GLU A 31 -8.72 -17.91 14.83
N LEU A 32 -9.96 -17.50 14.54
CA LEU A 32 -10.76 -16.64 15.40
C LEU A 32 -11.57 -17.39 16.49
N ASP A 33 -11.55 -18.71 16.47
CA ASP A 33 -12.40 -19.57 17.31
C ASP A 33 -13.90 -19.20 17.18
N ILE A 34 -14.35 -19.01 15.91
CA ILE A 34 -15.75 -18.78 15.58
C ILE A 34 -16.29 -19.85 14.63
N SER A 35 -17.59 -20.08 14.65
CA SER A 35 -18.19 -20.98 13.67
C SER A 35 -18.13 -20.41 12.25
N PRO A 36 -17.97 -21.25 11.21
CA PRO A 36 -18.07 -20.79 9.81
C PRO A 36 -19.38 -20.03 9.54
N GLY A 37 -20.49 -20.43 10.13
CA GLY A 37 -21.77 -19.74 10.02
C GLY A 37 -21.72 -18.30 10.55
N ASN A 38 -20.97 -18.04 11.61
CA ASN A 38 -20.77 -16.69 12.13
C ASN A 38 -19.93 -15.84 11.13
N LEU A 39 -18.89 -16.39 10.53
CA LEU A 39 -18.11 -15.70 9.49
C LEU A 39 -18.99 -15.38 8.28
N TYR A 40 -19.77 -16.35 7.78
CA TYR A 40 -20.67 -16.16 6.65
C TYR A 40 -21.82 -15.18 6.92
N TYR A 41 -22.19 -14.97 8.18
CA TYR A 41 -23.14 -13.92 8.57
C TYR A 41 -22.56 -12.51 8.28
N HIS A 42 -21.25 -12.32 8.46
CA HIS A 42 -20.59 -11.04 8.25
C HIS A 42 -20.10 -10.83 6.81
N PHE A 43 -19.59 -11.87 6.17
CA PHE A 43 -18.97 -11.80 4.83
C PHE A 43 -19.41 -12.98 3.96
N LYS A 44 -19.64 -12.71 2.68
CA LYS A 44 -19.96 -13.76 1.69
C LYS A 44 -18.71 -14.56 1.33
N GLY A 45 -18.15 -15.29 2.30
CA GLY A 45 -16.94 -16.06 2.12
C GLY A 45 -15.67 -15.21 1.96
N LYS A 46 -14.60 -15.85 1.51
CA LYS A 46 -13.27 -15.23 1.33
C LYS A 46 -13.28 -14.05 0.37
N ASP A 47 -14.02 -14.14 -0.74
CA ASP A 47 -14.08 -13.05 -1.73
C ASP A 47 -14.69 -11.77 -1.13
N GLY A 48 -15.71 -11.91 -0.27
CA GLY A 48 -16.30 -10.79 0.45
C GLY A 48 -15.34 -10.15 1.45
N ILE A 49 -14.52 -10.96 2.13
CA ILE A 49 -13.47 -10.50 3.04
C ILE A 49 -12.39 -9.75 2.25
N LEU A 50 -11.90 -10.35 1.16
CA LEU A 50 -10.87 -9.75 0.31
C LEU A 50 -11.34 -8.42 -0.28
N SER A 51 -12.58 -8.35 -0.77
CA SER A 51 -13.15 -7.11 -1.31
C SER A 51 -13.23 -6.01 -0.23
N ALA A 52 -13.60 -6.36 1.00
CA ALA A 52 -13.67 -5.42 2.11
C ALA A 52 -12.26 -4.94 2.54
N LEU A 53 -11.29 -5.84 2.62
CA LEU A 53 -9.88 -5.50 2.90
C LEU A 53 -9.32 -4.57 1.83
N PHE A 54 -9.54 -4.89 0.55
CA PHE A 54 -9.08 -4.04 -0.54
C PHE A 54 -9.74 -2.66 -0.51
N LEU A 55 -11.04 -2.57 -0.21
CA LEU A 55 -11.73 -1.28 -0.13
C LEU A 55 -11.18 -0.40 0.99
N ASN A 56 -10.89 -0.96 2.16
CA ASN A 56 -10.26 -0.24 3.27
C ASN A 56 -8.87 0.24 2.88
N PHE A 57 -8.02 -0.66 2.40
CA PHE A 57 -6.70 -0.35 1.86
C PHE A 57 -6.74 0.77 0.79
N TYR A 58 -7.66 0.66 -0.18
CA TYR A 58 -7.81 1.66 -1.23
C TYR A 58 -8.15 3.04 -0.67
N ARG A 59 -9.09 3.12 0.27
CA ARG A 59 -9.49 4.40 0.89
C ARG A 59 -8.34 5.06 1.64
N ASP A 60 -7.61 4.28 2.42
CA ASP A 60 -6.49 4.77 3.22
C ASP A 60 -5.38 5.29 2.33
N ILE A 61 -4.90 4.49 1.37
CA ILE A 61 -3.84 4.89 0.45
C ILE A 61 -4.28 6.05 -0.46
N ALA A 62 -5.51 6.02 -1.00
CA ALA A 62 -6.00 7.10 -1.84
C ALA A 62 -6.14 8.41 -1.06
N GLY A 63 -6.56 8.35 0.21
CA GLY A 63 -6.63 9.51 1.10
C GLY A 63 -5.25 10.11 1.36
N MET A 64 -4.25 9.28 1.69
CA MET A 64 -2.86 9.70 1.90
C MET A 64 -2.26 10.34 0.64
N LEU A 65 -2.44 9.70 -0.53
CA LEU A 65 -1.90 10.20 -1.81
C LEU A 65 -2.60 11.47 -2.32
N ALA A 66 -3.81 11.75 -1.88
CA ALA A 66 -4.56 12.95 -2.25
C ALA A 66 -4.28 14.13 -1.32
N ALA A 67 -3.77 13.86 -0.10
CA ALA A 67 -3.40 14.92 0.83
C ALA A 67 -2.20 15.71 0.29
N PRO A 68 -2.21 17.05 0.35
CA PRO A 68 -1.05 17.85 0.01
C PRO A 68 0.12 17.49 0.95
N ILE A 69 1.30 17.25 0.38
CA ILE A 69 2.51 16.96 1.17
C ILE A 69 2.86 18.14 2.07
N ALA A 70 2.49 19.36 1.65
CA ALA A 70 2.71 20.60 2.39
C ALA A 70 1.77 20.78 3.60
N ASP A 71 0.59 20.14 3.62
CA ASP A 71 -0.41 20.29 4.69
C ASP A 71 -0.20 19.33 5.87
N THR A 72 0.98 18.74 5.98
CA THR A 72 1.37 17.95 7.16
C THR A 72 1.74 18.90 8.31
N ASP A 73 0.74 19.66 8.82
CA ASP A 73 0.88 20.61 9.94
C ASP A 73 1.45 20.02 11.24
N PHE A 74 1.48 18.68 11.32
CA PHE A 74 2.10 17.97 12.45
C PHE A 74 3.62 17.78 12.30
N LEU A 75 4.21 18.24 11.19
CA LEU A 75 5.65 18.20 11.02
C LEU A 75 6.25 19.55 11.40
N GLU A 76 7.00 19.58 12.48
CA GLU A 76 7.77 20.78 12.92
C GLU A 76 8.92 21.13 11.94
N THR A 77 9.02 20.42 10.81
CA THR A 77 10.10 20.63 9.83
C THR A 77 9.60 21.27 8.55
N ASN A 78 10.33 22.28 8.08
CA ASN A 78 10.12 22.91 6.78
C ASN A 78 11.03 22.34 5.67
N ALA A 79 11.88 21.36 6.00
CA ALA A 79 12.80 20.76 5.03
C ALA A 79 12.05 19.80 4.08
N PRO A 80 12.03 20.06 2.75
CA PRO A 80 11.28 19.23 1.79
C PRO A 80 11.68 17.76 1.82
N LEU A 81 12.95 17.46 2.06
CA LEU A 81 13.45 16.08 2.12
C LEU A 81 12.86 15.33 3.34
N GLU A 82 12.80 15.95 4.50
CA GLU A 82 12.24 15.34 5.72
C GLU A 82 10.75 15.10 5.58
N ARG A 83 10.00 16.06 5.02
CA ARG A 83 8.57 15.88 4.72
C ARG A 83 8.35 14.74 3.73
N SER A 84 9.14 14.69 2.67
CA SER A 84 9.07 13.62 1.66
C SER A 84 9.39 12.26 2.27
N TRP A 85 10.41 12.20 3.13
CA TRP A 85 10.77 10.98 3.87
C TRP A 85 9.61 10.47 4.70
N LEU A 86 9.01 11.33 5.53
CA LEU A 86 7.91 10.92 6.40
C LEU A 86 6.66 10.53 5.59
N PHE A 87 6.30 11.32 4.56
CA PHE A 87 5.19 11.01 3.68
C PHE A 87 5.33 9.61 3.04
N LEU A 88 6.51 9.32 2.48
CA LEU A 88 6.80 8.02 1.88
C LEU A 88 6.81 6.90 2.93
N THR A 89 7.33 7.16 4.13
CA THR A 89 7.34 6.18 5.23
C THR A 89 5.93 5.77 5.61
N VAL A 90 5.03 6.73 5.85
CA VAL A 90 3.63 6.45 6.22
C VAL A 90 2.90 5.65 5.13
N ILE A 91 3.10 6.01 3.85
CA ILE A 91 2.52 5.26 2.73
C ILE A 91 3.08 3.84 2.68
N MET A 92 4.39 3.68 2.83
CA MET A 92 5.04 2.36 2.79
C MET A 92 4.61 1.48 3.95
N GLU A 93 4.40 2.03 5.16
CA GLU A 93 3.85 1.31 6.31
C GLU A 93 2.43 0.80 6.02
N ALA A 94 1.55 1.66 5.49
CA ALA A 94 0.19 1.27 5.11
C ALA A 94 0.17 0.21 3.99
N MET A 95 1.10 0.32 3.03
CA MET A 95 1.28 -0.69 1.98
C MET A 95 1.78 -2.01 2.57
N TYR A 96 2.74 -1.98 3.50
CA TYR A 96 3.31 -3.17 4.12
C TYR A 96 2.29 -3.92 4.98
N ALA A 97 1.41 -3.21 5.67
CA ALA A 97 0.30 -3.82 6.43
C ALA A 97 -0.62 -4.68 5.53
N HIS A 98 -0.68 -4.38 4.24
CA HIS A 98 -1.46 -5.13 3.23
C HIS A 98 -0.56 -5.69 2.13
N ARG A 99 0.66 -6.14 2.48
CA ARG A 99 1.69 -6.59 1.50
C ARG A 99 1.23 -7.74 0.63
N PHE A 100 0.29 -8.58 1.08
CA PHE A 100 -0.29 -9.65 0.26
C PHE A 100 -0.88 -9.14 -1.06
N ILE A 101 -1.42 -7.91 -1.09
CA ILE A 101 -1.96 -7.28 -2.31
C ILE A 101 -0.83 -7.06 -3.32
N TYR A 102 0.30 -6.53 -2.88
CA TYR A 102 1.45 -6.24 -3.75
C TYR A 102 2.17 -7.50 -4.20
N LEU A 103 2.34 -8.48 -3.31
CA LEU A 103 2.99 -9.76 -3.61
C LEU A 103 2.19 -10.59 -4.63
N ASN A 104 0.87 -10.38 -4.73
CA ASN A 104 -0.03 -11.10 -5.62
C ASN A 104 -0.80 -10.18 -6.57
N MET A 105 -0.32 -8.95 -6.79
CA MET A 105 -1.06 -7.88 -7.46
C MET A 105 -1.61 -8.30 -8.83
N THR A 106 -0.79 -8.89 -9.69
CA THR A 106 -1.19 -9.29 -11.05
C THR A 106 -2.31 -10.34 -11.01
N ASP A 107 -2.19 -11.32 -10.13
CA ASP A 107 -3.18 -12.38 -9.96
C ASP A 107 -4.51 -11.84 -9.41
N LEU A 108 -4.43 -10.99 -8.39
CA LEU A 108 -5.62 -10.36 -7.81
C LEU A 108 -6.36 -9.47 -8.81
N MET A 109 -5.63 -8.67 -9.60
CA MET A 109 -6.21 -7.83 -10.66
C MET A 109 -6.89 -8.68 -11.75
N GLN A 110 -6.33 -9.84 -12.10
CA GLN A 110 -6.94 -10.73 -13.09
C GLN A 110 -8.22 -11.39 -12.59
N ARG A 111 -8.26 -11.77 -11.30
CA ARG A 111 -9.43 -12.48 -10.72
C ARG A 111 -10.55 -11.54 -10.27
N TYR A 112 -10.22 -10.31 -9.88
CA TYR A 112 -11.17 -9.38 -9.27
C TYR A 112 -11.22 -8.03 -10.02
N PRO A 113 -12.22 -7.79 -10.87
CA PRO A 113 -12.32 -6.56 -11.66
C PRO A 113 -12.38 -5.28 -10.82
N ASP A 114 -12.90 -5.35 -9.60
CA ASP A 114 -12.94 -4.19 -8.69
C ASP A 114 -11.54 -3.85 -8.16
N ILE A 115 -10.73 -4.86 -7.88
CA ILE A 115 -9.33 -4.71 -7.50
C ILE A 115 -8.54 -4.11 -8.67
N ASP A 116 -8.72 -4.63 -9.89
CA ASP A 116 -8.06 -4.07 -11.09
C ASP A 116 -8.34 -2.59 -11.24
N ARG A 117 -9.63 -2.20 -11.22
CA ARG A 117 -10.01 -0.78 -11.33
C ARG A 117 -9.42 0.08 -10.20
N GLY A 118 -9.45 -0.42 -8.98
CA GLY A 118 -8.90 0.27 -7.82
C GLY A 118 -7.39 0.44 -7.91
N MET A 119 -6.64 -0.61 -8.25
CA MET A 119 -5.19 -0.57 -8.39
C MET A 119 -4.74 0.38 -9.51
N ARG A 120 -5.41 0.37 -10.67
CA ARG A 120 -5.11 1.33 -11.75
C ARG A 120 -5.30 2.79 -11.30
N ARG A 121 -6.35 3.06 -10.52
CA ARG A 121 -6.56 4.40 -9.94
C ARG A 121 -5.47 4.75 -8.92
N LEU A 122 -5.05 3.82 -8.05
CA LEU A 122 -3.95 4.03 -7.11
C LEU A 122 -2.63 4.31 -7.82
N ILE A 123 -2.31 3.60 -8.91
CA ILE A 123 -1.12 3.87 -9.73
C ILE A 123 -1.16 5.30 -10.28
N SER A 124 -2.31 5.76 -10.79
CA SER A 124 -2.46 7.14 -11.28
C SER A 124 -2.34 8.18 -10.13
N LEU A 125 -2.82 7.86 -8.93
CA LEU A 125 -2.65 8.72 -7.75
C LEU A 125 -1.18 8.78 -7.32
N LYS A 126 -0.50 7.64 -7.27
CA LYS A 126 0.94 7.56 -6.98
C LYS A 126 1.76 8.38 -7.97
N GLN A 127 1.46 8.31 -9.27
CA GLN A 127 2.15 9.10 -10.29
C GLN A 127 2.01 10.60 -10.05
N ARG A 128 0.80 11.08 -9.73
CA ARG A 128 0.60 12.49 -9.38
C ARG A 128 1.36 12.91 -8.13
N ALA A 129 1.28 12.11 -7.07
CA ALA A 129 2.01 12.37 -5.83
C ALA A 129 3.53 12.36 -6.06
N SER A 130 4.05 11.39 -6.81
CA SER A 130 5.48 11.32 -7.18
C SER A 130 5.93 12.54 -7.98
N ARG A 131 5.10 13.04 -8.90
CA ARG A 131 5.40 14.26 -9.65
C ARG A 131 5.48 15.49 -8.74
N THR A 132 4.55 15.63 -7.79
CA THR A 132 4.58 16.70 -6.79
C THR A 132 5.84 16.60 -5.92
N LEU A 133 6.13 15.41 -5.38
CA LEU A 133 7.33 15.12 -4.60
C LEU A 133 8.62 15.52 -5.35
N ALA A 134 8.77 15.08 -6.60
CA ALA A 134 9.93 15.39 -7.41
C ALA A 134 10.07 16.91 -7.62
N THR A 135 8.97 17.63 -7.83
CA THR A 135 8.97 19.08 -7.97
C THR A 135 9.43 19.77 -6.68
N GLU A 136 8.90 19.35 -5.53
CA GLU A 136 9.25 19.92 -4.22
C GLU A 136 10.69 19.65 -3.81
N LEU A 137 11.24 18.48 -4.18
CA LEU A 137 12.64 18.13 -3.89
C LEU A 137 13.64 18.88 -4.78
N LEU A 138 13.27 19.19 -6.03
CA LEU A 138 14.15 19.90 -6.98
C LEU A 138 14.14 21.42 -6.78
N ALA A 139 13.05 22.00 -6.30
CA ALA A 139 12.88 23.44 -6.14
C ALA A 139 13.96 24.10 -5.25
N PRO A 140 14.32 23.57 -4.05
CA PRO A 140 15.30 24.21 -3.17
C PRO A 140 16.72 24.23 -3.74
N VAL A 141 17.06 23.32 -4.64
CA VAL A 141 18.38 23.25 -5.29
C VAL A 141 18.43 24.04 -6.60
N GLY A 142 17.38 24.80 -6.90
CA GLY A 142 17.30 25.68 -8.08
C GLY A 142 17.19 24.92 -9.40
N ILE A 143 16.83 23.63 -9.38
CA ILE A 143 16.67 22.82 -10.58
C ILE A 143 15.24 22.90 -11.08
N THR A 144 15.07 23.52 -12.25
CA THR A 144 13.79 23.48 -12.99
C THR A 144 13.87 22.38 -14.04
N ALA A 145 13.25 21.24 -13.75
CA ALA A 145 13.22 20.14 -14.70
C ALA A 145 12.24 20.42 -15.84
N GLN A 146 12.61 20.03 -17.06
CA GLN A 146 11.67 20.03 -18.18
C GLN A 146 10.51 19.07 -17.90
N PRO A 147 9.26 19.37 -18.36
CA PRO A 147 8.08 18.55 -18.07
C PRO A 147 8.29 17.05 -18.33
N GLN A 148 8.92 16.71 -19.46
CA GLN A 148 9.18 15.31 -19.83
C GLN A 148 10.15 14.60 -18.86
N ARG A 149 11.17 15.31 -18.36
CA ARG A 149 12.11 14.75 -17.37
C ARG A 149 11.41 14.53 -16.04
N LEU A 150 10.54 15.47 -15.64
CA LEU A 150 9.75 15.35 -14.42
C LEU A 150 8.79 14.16 -14.50
N ASP A 151 8.17 13.92 -15.67
CA ASP A 151 7.32 12.76 -15.89
C ASP A 151 8.11 11.45 -15.77
N HIS A 152 9.32 11.36 -16.36
CA HIS A 152 10.16 10.17 -16.22
C HIS A 152 10.59 9.91 -14.77
N ILE A 153 10.91 10.96 -13.99
CA ILE A 153 11.21 10.80 -12.56
C ILE A 153 9.98 10.29 -11.83
N ALA A 154 8.81 10.90 -12.06
CA ALA A 154 7.56 10.48 -11.43
C ALA A 154 7.19 9.04 -11.78
N ASP A 155 7.40 8.60 -13.02
CA ASP A 155 7.16 7.22 -13.45
C ASP A 155 8.11 6.25 -12.75
N SER A 156 9.40 6.59 -12.62
CA SER A 156 10.40 5.78 -11.91
C SER A 156 10.05 5.64 -10.43
N MET A 157 9.69 6.74 -9.76
CA MET A 157 9.24 6.73 -8.36
C MET A 157 7.96 5.90 -8.20
N THR A 158 7.00 6.05 -9.12
CA THR A 158 5.73 5.30 -9.11
C THR A 158 5.95 3.80 -9.29
N MET A 159 6.85 3.43 -10.20
CA MET A 159 7.23 2.04 -10.42
C MET A 159 7.86 1.46 -9.15
N THR A 160 8.83 2.15 -8.56
CA THR A 160 9.47 1.73 -7.31
C THR A 160 8.43 1.59 -6.20
N LEU A 161 7.59 2.59 -5.96
CA LEU A 161 6.55 2.57 -4.96
C LEU A 161 5.49 1.47 -5.19
N SER A 162 5.31 1.00 -6.42
CA SER A 162 4.32 -0.03 -6.75
C SER A 162 4.87 -1.45 -6.67
N TYR A 163 6.17 -1.65 -6.93
CA TYR A 163 6.77 -2.97 -7.03
C TYR A 163 7.81 -3.27 -5.96
N TRP A 164 8.16 -2.29 -5.12
CA TRP A 164 9.20 -2.44 -4.10
C TRP A 164 8.98 -3.65 -3.19
N LEU A 165 7.77 -3.84 -2.67
CA LEU A 165 7.48 -4.94 -1.74
C LEU A 165 7.70 -6.32 -2.37
N SER A 166 7.37 -6.48 -3.66
CA SER A 166 7.64 -7.71 -4.39
C SER A 166 9.13 -7.88 -4.66
N PHE A 167 9.82 -6.81 -5.07
CA PHE A 167 11.25 -6.85 -5.33
C PHE A 167 12.05 -7.20 -4.06
N ASP A 168 11.78 -6.51 -2.95
CA ASP A 168 12.47 -6.77 -1.67
C ASP A 168 12.21 -8.18 -1.15
N HIS A 169 10.98 -8.68 -1.29
CA HIS A 169 10.60 -10.04 -0.91
C HIS A 169 11.43 -11.12 -1.64
N TRP A 170 11.75 -10.90 -2.92
CA TRP A 170 12.53 -11.87 -3.70
C TRP A 170 14.04 -11.74 -3.51
N MET A 171 14.54 -10.50 -3.35
CA MET A 171 15.97 -10.23 -3.31
C MET A 171 16.56 -10.34 -1.90
N THR A 172 15.85 -9.87 -0.91
CA THR A 172 16.38 -9.77 0.47
C THR A 172 15.24 -9.93 1.46
N PRO A 173 14.67 -11.15 1.61
CA PRO A 173 13.59 -11.36 2.56
C PRO A 173 13.99 -10.87 3.94
N SER A 174 13.45 -9.73 4.37
CA SER A 174 13.68 -9.20 5.70
C SER A 174 12.54 -9.60 6.62
N GLN A 175 12.89 -10.07 7.82
CA GLN A 175 11.91 -10.33 8.89
C GLN A 175 11.48 -9.05 9.61
N TYR A 176 12.15 -7.92 9.33
CA TYR A 176 11.91 -6.64 10.00
C TYR A 176 11.21 -5.65 9.07
N PRO A 177 9.91 -5.33 9.31
CA PRO A 177 9.13 -4.40 8.49
C PRO A 177 9.84 -3.05 8.28
N GLN A 178 10.45 -2.50 9.34
CA GLN A 178 11.14 -1.20 9.29
C GLN A 178 12.29 -1.19 8.29
N GLN A 179 13.02 -2.30 8.13
CA GLN A 179 14.11 -2.38 7.14
C GLN A 179 13.59 -2.38 5.72
N VAL A 180 12.47 -3.08 5.44
CA VAL A 180 11.82 -3.10 4.13
C VAL A 180 11.35 -1.70 3.76
N ILE A 181 10.65 -1.03 4.69
CA ILE A 181 10.11 0.33 4.52
C ILE A 181 11.26 1.32 4.30
N HIS A 182 12.25 1.32 5.17
CA HIS A 182 13.41 2.24 5.09
C HIS A 182 14.16 2.11 3.76
N ARG A 183 14.48 0.88 3.33
CA ARG A 183 15.12 0.65 2.02
C ARG A 183 14.25 1.13 0.86
N GLY A 184 12.91 0.91 0.94
CA GLY A 184 11.98 1.36 -0.07
C GLY A 184 11.94 2.88 -0.20
N VAL A 185 11.90 3.59 0.92
CA VAL A 185 11.94 5.05 0.94
C VAL A 185 13.26 5.57 0.34
N LEU A 186 14.40 4.97 0.71
CA LEU A 186 15.71 5.31 0.13
C LEU A 186 15.80 5.08 -1.37
N GLN A 187 15.09 4.11 -1.92
CA GLN A 187 15.09 3.84 -3.36
C GLN A 187 14.21 4.83 -4.15
N ILE A 188 13.29 5.50 -3.49
CA ILE A 188 12.38 6.46 -4.12
C ILE A 188 12.97 7.87 -4.09
N LEU A 189 13.69 8.24 -3.02
CA LEU A 189 14.36 9.53 -2.85
C LEU A 189 15.74 9.58 -3.54
#